data_6c3d15d8ed37d2321e71c6ae867561fa
#
_entry.id   6c3d15d8ed37d2321e71c6ae867561fa
#
_cell.length_a   1.000
_cell.length_b   1.000
_cell.length_c   1.000
_cell.angle_alpha   90.00
_cell.angle_beta   90.00
_cell.angle_gamma   90.00
#
_symmetry.space_group_name_H-M   'P 1'
#
loop_
_entity.id
_entity.type
_entity.pdbx_description
1 polymer ?
#
loop_
_entity_poly.entity_id
_entity_poly.type
_entity_poly.pdbx_seq_one_letter_code
_entity_poly.pdbx_strand_id
1 'polypeptide(L)'
;MHPLNLAVAFQILNNIKNGQLRSCLAMGFEETDLKTLVDPLCMGALVNSPVPWFKVVVDGVAVRRVIAHAKNTEEDEVINRALTLGASSPMILELFGLPPKEVAVRRSILGVPLRRGRWPHVGPEDEAVLWKHWISLTKELNTDIKDPRSVLDVAMVMAERETSLNLSMIWSATQSWINQDLV
;
A
#
# COMPACT_ATOMS: atom_id res chain seq x y z
N MET A 1 -28.19 11.64 -19.99
CA MET A 1 -27.15 10.58 -20.16
C MET A 1 -26.84 10.01 -18.76
N HIS A 2 -26.99 8.70 -18.60
CA HIS A 2 -26.61 8.03 -17.36
C HIS A 2 -25.07 7.88 -17.32
N PRO A 3 -24.39 8.21 -16.23
CA PRO A 3 -22.91 8.25 -16.21
C PRO A 3 -22.22 6.93 -16.61
N LEU A 4 -22.80 5.79 -16.23
CA LEU A 4 -22.23 4.49 -16.54
C LEU A 4 -22.52 4.01 -17.98
N ASN A 5 -23.51 4.60 -18.67
CA ASN A 5 -23.84 4.20 -20.05
C ASN A 5 -22.65 4.41 -20.98
N LEU A 6 -21.93 5.52 -20.85
CA LEU A 6 -20.73 5.81 -21.63
C LEU A 6 -19.62 4.79 -21.37
N ALA A 7 -19.36 4.45 -20.09
CA ALA A 7 -18.31 3.51 -19.72
C ALA A 7 -18.58 2.10 -20.29
N VAL A 8 -19.82 1.62 -20.13
CA VAL A 8 -20.21 0.29 -20.64
C VAL A 8 -20.21 0.26 -22.18
N ALA A 9 -20.73 1.30 -22.85
CA ALA A 9 -20.71 1.41 -24.31
C ALA A 9 -19.26 1.43 -24.86
N PHE A 10 -18.36 2.17 -24.21
CA PHE A 10 -16.94 2.20 -24.58
C PHE A 10 -16.28 0.84 -24.44
N GLN A 11 -16.58 0.09 -23.35
CA GLN A 11 -16.07 -1.26 -23.14
C GLN A 11 -16.54 -2.22 -24.26
N ILE A 12 -17.82 -2.14 -24.64
CA ILE A 12 -18.38 -2.96 -25.71
C ILE A 12 -17.68 -2.66 -27.04
N LEU A 13 -17.52 -1.38 -27.40
CA LEU A 13 -16.82 -0.98 -28.62
C LEU A 13 -15.37 -1.51 -28.66
N ASN A 14 -14.66 -1.42 -27.55
CA ASN A 14 -13.31 -1.96 -27.44
C ASN A 14 -13.29 -3.48 -27.61
N ASN A 15 -14.22 -4.19 -26.97
CA ASN A 15 -14.34 -5.63 -27.11
C ASN A 15 -14.61 -6.05 -28.54
N ILE A 16 -15.52 -5.34 -29.24
CA ILE A 16 -15.83 -5.62 -30.66
C ILE A 16 -14.58 -5.35 -31.52
N LYS A 17 -13.94 -4.20 -31.38
CA LYS A 17 -12.73 -3.83 -32.14
C LYS A 17 -11.57 -4.82 -31.96
N ASN A 18 -11.42 -5.36 -30.77
CA ASN A 18 -10.36 -6.31 -30.41
C ASN A 18 -10.75 -7.78 -30.66
N GLY A 19 -11.91 -8.04 -31.27
CA GLY A 19 -12.40 -9.40 -31.54
C GLY A 19 -12.80 -10.19 -30.28
N GLN A 20 -12.98 -9.52 -29.13
CA GLN A 20 -13.36 -10.13 -27.86
C GLN A 20 -14.88 -10.32 -27.75
N LEU A 21 -15.49 -10.91 -28.77
CA LEU A 21 -16.95 -11.05 -28.86
C LEU A 21 -17.55 -11.89 -27.73
N ARG A 22 -16.81 -12.91 -27.25
CA ARG A 22 -17.25 -13.73 -26.09
C ARG A 22 -17.47 -12.89 -24.82
N SER A 23 -16.68 -11.84 -24.64
CA SER A 23 -16.86 -10.93 -23.51
C SER A 23 -18.17 -10.13 -23.62
N CYS A 24 -18.55 -9.72 -24.84
CA CYS A 24 -19.84 -9.06 -25.07
C CYS A 24 -21.02 -10.00 -24.83
N LEU A 25 -20.92 -11.25 -25.29
CA LEU A 25 -21.95 -12.26 -25.05
C LEU A 25 -22.12 -12.54 -23.55
N ALA A 26 -21.02 -12.61 -22.79
CA ALA A 26 -21.04 -12.76 -21.34
C ALA A 26 -21.67 -11.54 -20.62
N MET A 27 -21.66 -10.37 -21.24
CA MET A 27 -22.35 -9.17 -20.75
C MET A 27 -23.88 -9.20 -21.03
N GLY A 28 -24.37 -10.19 -21.78
CA GLY A 28 -25.79 -10.38 -22.09
C GLY A 28 -26.22 -9.87 -23.45
N PHE A 29 -25.28 -9.51 -24.35
CA PHE A 29 -25.61 -9.18 -25.76
C PHE A 29 -25.73 -10.44 -26.62
N GLU A 30 -26.59 -10.37 -27.62
CA GLU A 30 -26.69 -11.40 -28.67
C GLU A 30 -25.79 -11.03 -29.88
N GLU A 31 -25.47 -12.00 -30.72
CA GLU A 31 -24.64 -11.74 -31.92
C GLU A 31 -25.28 -10.72 -32.87
N THR A 32 -26.61 -10.71 -32.94
CA THR A 32 -27.42 -9.74 -33.71
C THR A 32 -27.25 -8.32 -33.20
N ASP A 33 -27.17 -8.15 -31.87
CA ASP A 33 -26.94 -6.85 -31.22
C ASP A 33 -25.57 -6.32 -31.60
N LEU A 34 -24.53 -7.17 -31.52
CA LEU A 34 -23.15 -6.77 -31.80
C LEU A 34 -22.97 -6.25 -33.23
N LYS A 35 -23.68 -6.84 -34.21
CA LYS A 35 -23.68 -6.35 -35.59
C LYS A 35 -24.31 -4.96 -35.70
N THR A 36 -25.36 -4.71 -34.95
CA THR A 36 -26.09 -3.43 -34.96
C THR A 36 -25.30 -2.34 -34.22
N LEU A 37 -24.55 -2.70 -33.17
CA LEU A 37 -23.77 -1.77 -32.37
C LEU A 37 -22.50 -1.22 -33.05
N VAL A 38 -22.15 -1.78 -34.22
CA VAL A 38 -21.09 -1.18 -35.07
C VAL A 38 -21.58 0.12 -35.70
N ASP A 39 -22.90 0.30 -35.85
CA ASP A 39 -23.48 1.54 -36.34
C ASP A 39 -23.34 2.65 -35.28
N PRO A 40 -22.70 3.79 -35.63
CA PRO A 40 -22.54 4.92 -34.71
C PRO A 40 -23.84 5.49 -34.15
N LEU A 41 -24.94 5.43 -34.93
CA LEU A 41 -26.24 5.92 -34.49
C LEU A 41 -26.82 5.04 -33.37
N CYS A 42 -26.72 3.73 -33.50
CA CYS A 42 -27.18 2.81 -32.45
C CYS A 42 -26.36 2.93 -31.19
N MET A 43 -25.06 3.02 -31.34
CA MET A 43 -24.15 3.25 -30.20
C MET A 43 -24.42 4.59 -29.54
N GLY A 44 -24.63 5.66 -30.31
CA GLY A 44 -24.99 6.98 -29.81
C GLY A 44 -26.28 6.98 -29.00
N ALA A 45 -27.28 6.21 -29.42
CA ALA A 45 -28.54 6.04 -28.68
C ALA A 45 -28.32 5.39 -27.32
N LEU A 46 -27.51 4.34 -27.23
CA LEU A 46 -27.15 3.70 -25.95
C LEU A 46 -26.40 4.65 -25.01
N VAL A 47 -25.41 5.38 -25.51
CA VAL A 47 -24.62 6.34 -24.72
C VAL A 47 -25.51 7.44 -24.16
N ASN A 48 -26.41 7.99 -24.96
CA ASN A 48 -27.25 9.13 -24.60
C ASN A 48 -28.55 8.74 -23.88
N SER A 49 -28.84 7.47 -23.68
CA SER A 49 -30.00 7.01 -22.95
C SER A 49 -30.07 7.68 -21.56
N PRO A 50 -31.22 8.22 -21.14
CA PRO A 50 -31.40 8.78 -19.81
C PRO A 50 -31.46 7.73 -18.71
N VAL A 51 -31.75 6.47 -19.09
CA VAL A 51 -31.87 5.33 -18.16
C VAL A 51 -30.74 4.34 -18.40
N PRO A 52 -30.31 3.60 -17.36
CA PRO A 52 -29.37 2.50 -17.55
C PRO A 52 -30.06 1.35 -18.28
N TRP A 53 -29.41 0.78 -19.27
CA TRP A 53 -29.86 -0.37 -20.04
C TRP A 53 -29.12 -1.66 -19.65
N PHE A 54 -28.42 -1.65 -18.53
CA PHE A 54 -27.67 -2.77 -17.96
C PHE A 54 -27.91 -2.86 -16.45
N LYS A 55 -27.55 -4.01 -15.88
CA LYS A 55 -27.51 -4.22 -14.43
C LYS A 55 -26.07 -4.37 -13.99
N VAL A 56 -25.71 -3.72 -12.87
CA VAL A 56 -24.39 -3.90 -12.24
C VAL A 56 -24.53 -4.97 -11.16
N VAL A 57 -23.70 -6.00 -11.28
CA VAL A 57 -23.54 -7.03 -10.27
C VAL A 57 -22.12 -6.90 -9.71
N VAL A 58 -22.02 -6.68 -8.40
CA VAL A 58 -20.73 -6.59 -7.73
C VAL A 58 -20.37 -7.98 -7.19
N ASP A 59 -19.26 -8.54 -7.66
CA ASP A 59 -18.66 -9.72 -7.05
C ASP A 59 -17.96 -9.33 -5.75
N GLY A 60 -18.67 -9.47 -4.63
CA GLY A 60 -18.14 -9.13 -3.30
C GLY A 60 -16.94 -9.98 -2.87
N VAL A 61 -16.76 -11.17 -3.46
CA VAL A 61 -15.58 -12.02 -3.19
C VAL A 61 -14.36 -11.43 -3.90
N ALA A 62 -14.52 -11.08 -5.19
CA ALA A 62 -13.44 -10.44 -5.96
C ALA A 62 -13.04 -9.10 -5.34
N VAL A 63 -14.00 -8.26 -4.95
CA VAL A 63 -13.73 -6.97 -4.28
C VAL A 63 -12.92 -7.16 -2.99
N ARG A 64 -13.33 -8.11 -2.13
CA ARG A 64 -12.58 -8.40 -0.89
C ARG A 64 -11.17 -8.89 -1.16
N ARG A 65 -10.96 -9.70 -2.21
CA ARG A 65 -9.61 -10.15 -2.61
C ARG A 65 -8.73 -8.97 -3.06
N VAL A 66 -9.26 -8.07 -3.86
CA VAL A 66 -8.53 -6.87 -4.31
C VAL A 66 -8.16 -5.98 -3.14
N ILE A 67 -9.10 -5.73 -2.21
CA ILE A 67 -8.85 -4.94 -1.00
C ILE A 67 -7.79 -5.61 -0.10
N ALA A 68 -7.87 -6.93 0.10
CA ALA A 68 -6.87 -7.66 0.88
C ALA A 68 -5.49 -7.60 0.23
N HIS A 69 -5.42 -7.71 -1.11
CA HIS A 69 -4.15 -7.58 -1.83
C HIS A 69 -3.55 -6.17 -1.71
N ALA A 70 -4.38 -5.12 -1.82
CA ALA A 70 -3.93 -3.74 -1.64
C ALA A 70 -3.35 -3.50 -0.24
N LYS A 71 -4.02 -3.98 0.82
CA LYS A 71 -3.51 -3.88 2.20
C LYS A 71 -2.18 -4.61 2.40
N ASN A 72 -2.03 -5.80 1.82
CA ASN A 72 -0.77 -6.54 1.88
C ASN A 72 0.35 -5.80 1.16
N THR A 73 0.06 -5.13 0.05
CA THR A 73 1.03 -4.32 -0.69
C THR A 73 1.53 -3.14 0.14
N GLU A 74 0.63 -2.42 0.82
CA GLU A 74 1.00 -1.33 1.73
C GLU A 74 1.89 -1.82 2.89
N GLU A 75 1.55 -2.94 3.52
CA GLU A 75 2.37 -3.51 4.58
C GLU A 75 3.74 -3.96 4.07
N ASP A 76 3.81 -4.56 2.88
CA ASP A 76 5.06 -4.96 2.24
C ASP A 76 5.95 -3.75 1.92
N GLU A 77 5.38 -2.63 1.49
CA GLU A 77 6.12 -1.37 1.27
C GLU A 77 6.70 -0.81 2.57
N VAL A 78 5.92 -0.80 3.65
CA VAL A 78 6.40 -0.37 4.99
C VAL A 78 7.54 -1.27 5.47
N ILE A 79 7.42 -2.60 5.35
CA ILE A 79 8.48 -3.55 5.71
C ILE A 79 9.74 -3.30 4.88
N ASN A 80 9.62 -3.13 3.57
CA ASN A 80 10.75 -2.89 2.68
C ASN A 80 11.47 -1.57 3.01
N ARG A 81 10.70 -0.50 3.27
CA ARG A 81 11.23 0.79 3.73
C ARG A 81 11.97 0.66 5.05
N ALA A 82 11.37 -0.01 6.05
CA ALA A 82 12.01 -0.25 7.34
C ALA A 82 13.32 -1.04 7.20
N LEU A 83 13.35 -2.09 6.36
CA LEU A 83 14.56 -2.88 6.10
C LEU A 83 15.66 -2.05 5.45
N THR A 84 15.32 -1.19 4.49
CA THR A 84 16.27 -0.28 3.83
C THR A 84 16.87 0.72 4.82
N LEU A 85 16.10 1.20 5.78
CA LEU A 85 16.54 2.08 6.87
C LEU A 85 17.30 1.34 7.99
N GLY A 86 17.46 0.02 7.88
CA GLY A 86 18.26 -0.78 8.80
C GLY A 86 17.50 -1.38 9.98
N ALA A 87 16.19 -1.63 9.83
CA ALA A 87 15.42 -2.37 10.82
C ALA A 87 16.04 -3.74 11.11
N SER A 88 16.05 -4.18 12.36
CA SER A 88 16.55 -5.51 12.74
C SER A 88 15.52 -6.62 12.50
N SER A 89 15.98 -7.88 12.36
CA SER A 89 15.07 -9.01 12.22
C SER A 89 14.15 -9.21 13.44
N PRO A 90 14.62 -9.04 14.69
CA PRO A 90 13.72 -9.06 15.85
C PRO A 90 12.64 -7.99 15.80
N MET A 91 12.98 -6.75 15.43
CA MET A 91 12.04 -5.64 15.28
C MET A 91 10.95 -5.96 14.23
N ILE A 92 11.33 -6.48 13.07
CA ILE A 92 10.37 -6.86 12.02
C ILE A 92 9.50 -8.04 12.46
N LEU A 93 10.06 -9.01 13.20
CA LEU A 93 9.27 -10.12 13.75
C LEU A 93 8.22 -9.61 14.76
N GLU A 94 8.62 -8.70 15.63
CA GLU A 94 7.74 -8.12 16.66
C GLU A 94 6.59 -7.31 16.05
N LEU A 95 6.88 -6.45 15.07
CA LEU A 95 5.91 -5.51 14.50
C LEU A 95 5.01 -6.14 13.43
N PHE A 96 5.52 -7.09 12.65
CA PHE A 96 4.86 -7.65 11.46
C PHE A 96 4.71 -9.18 11.48
N GLY A 97 5.25 -9.84 12.51
CA GLY A 97 5.22 -11.30 12.59
C GLY A 97 6.10 -12.01 11.54
N LEU A 98 6.95 -11.29 10.81
CA LEU A 98 7.73 -11.85 9.71
C LEU A 98 8.95 -12.61 10.24
N PRO A 99 9.10 -13.91 9.95
CA PRO A 99 10.19 -14.71 10.49
C PRO A 99 11.57 -14.31 9.94
N PRO A 100 12.66 -14.48 10.71
CA PRO A 100 14.01 -14.05 10.31
C PRO A 100 14.49 -14.58 8.96
N LYS A 101 14.06 -15.79 8.55
CA LYS A 101 14.39 -16.35 7.24
C LYS A 101 13.81 -15.52 6.10
N GLU A 102 12.56 -15.10 6.23
CA GLU A 102 11.87 -14.25 5.25
C GLU A 102 12.50 -12.86 5.20
N VAL A 103 12.82 -12.28 6.36
CA VAL A 103 13.54 -11.01 6.45
C VAL A 103 14.89 -11.09 5.71
N ALA A 104 15.62 -12.19 5.84
CA ALA A 104 16.90 -12.39 5.14
C ALA A 104 16.72 -12.42 3.62
N VAL A 105 15.68 -13.11 3.12
CA VAL A 105 15.35 -13.16 1.68
C VAL A 105 14.99 -11.75 1.17
N ARG A 106 14.12 -11.02 1.88
CA ARG A 106 13.73 -9.66 1.51
C ARG A 106 14.93 -8.72 1.44
N ARG A 107 15.83 -8.77 2.42
CA ARG A 107 17.06 -7.98 2.41
C ARG A 107 17.93 -8.29 1.20
N SER A 108 18.06 -9.57 0.84
CA SER A 108 18.81 -10.00 -0.34
C SER A 108 18.23 -9.41 -1.63
N ILE A 109 16.89 -9.41 -1.75
CA ILE A 109 16.16 -8.83 -2.90
C ILE A 109 16.36 -7.31 -2.96
N LEU A 110 16.30 -6.63 -1.79
CA LEU A 110 16.48 -5.18 -1.68
C LEU A 110 17.95 -4.73 -1.78
N GLY A 111 18.89 -5.65 -1.84
CA GLY A 111 20.34 -5.32 -1.85
C GLY A 111 20.83 -4.76 -0.50
N VAL A 112 20.08 -4.96 0.59
CA VAL A 112 20.45 -4.47 1.92
C VAL A 112 21.45 -5.44 2.56
N PRO A 113 22.67 -4.97 2.94
CA PRO A 113 23.70 -5.86 3.46
C PRO A 113 23.29 -6.46 4.81
N LEU A 114 23.63 -7.76 5.00
CA LEU A 114 23.46 -8.42 6.29
C LEU A 114 24.59 -7.97 7.23
N ARG A 115 24.22 -7.19 8.25
CA ARG A 115 25.15 -6.86 9.33
C ARG A 115 25.05 -7.93 10.43
N ARG A 116 26.20 -8.44 10.87
CA ARG A 116 26.30 -9.34 12.01
C ARG A 116 26.66 -8.55 13.28
N GLY A 117 26.07 -8.93 14.42
CA GLY A 117 26.34 -8.33 15.71
C GLY A 117 25.26 -7.37 16.19
N ARG A 118 25.45 -6.88 17.44
CA ARG A 118 24.55 -5.91 18.06
C ARG A 118 24.84 -4.51 17.50
N TRP A 119 23.78 -3.73 17.31
CA TRP A 119 23.92 -2.34 16.97
C TRP A 119 24.55 -1.57 18.16
N PRO A 120 25.44 -0.60 17.90
CA PRO A 120 25.93 0.28 18.96
C PRO A 120 24.76 1.08 19.56
N HIS A 121 24.92 1.46 20.82
CA HIS A 121 23.98 2.41 21.42
C HIS A 121 24.18 3.79 20.80
N VAL A 122 23.12 4.57 20.78
CA VAL A 122 23.16 5.99 20.37
C VAL A 122 24.01 6.75 21.38
N GLY A 123 24.93 7.58 20.90
CA GLY A 123 25.73 8.43 21.77
C GLY A 123 24.89 9.54 22.43
N PRO A 124 25.35 10.13 23.56
CA PRO A 124 24.58 11.15 24.30
C PRO A 124 24.25 12.39 23.45
N GLU A 125 25.16 12.79 22.56
CA GLU A 125 24.97 13.93 21.65
C GLU A 125 23.90 13.65 20.61
N ASP A 126 23.98 12.49 19.97
CA ASP A 126 22.98 12.03 18.97
C ASP A 126 21.62 11.81 19.65
N GLU A 127 21.60 11.27 20.86
CA GLU A 127 20.39 11.06 21.64
C GLU A 127 19.64 12.36 21.92
N ALA A 128 20.36 13.43 22.27
CA ALA A 128 19.76 14.74 22.47
C ALA A 128 19.15 15.34 21.20
N VAL A 129 19.77 15.10 20.05
CA VAL A 129 19.23 15.52 18.74
C VAL A 129 17.99 14.70 18.40
N LEU A 130 18.07 13.38 18.53
CA LEU A 130 16.93 12.49 18.28
C LEU A 130 15.72 12.81 19.15
N TRP A 131 15.95 13.13 20.42
CA TRP A 131 14.90 13.51 21.36
C TRP A 131 14.13 14.75 20.89
N LYS A 132 14.83 15.78 20.41
CA LYS A 132 14.19 16.99 19.86
C LYS A 132 13.34 16.65 18.61
N HIS A 133 13.87 15.82 17.72
CA HIS A 133 13.15 15.37 16.54
C HIS A 133 11.91 14.55 16.92
N TRP A 134 12.03 13.66 17.89
CA TRP A 134 10.94 12.85 18.42
C TRP A 134 9.79 13.71 18.93
N ILE A 135 10.06 14.66 19.84
CA ILE A 135 9.03 15.55 20.39
C ILE A 135 8.36 16.41 19.30
N SER A 136 9.13 16.88 18.32
CA SER A 136 8.57 17.67 17.22
C SER A 136 7.66 16.83 16.34
N LEU A 137 8.13 15.66 15.90
CA LEU A 137 7.42 14.80 14.97
C LEU A 137 6.18 14.15 15.59
N THR A 138 6.24 13.72 16.84
CA THR A 138 5.07 13.14 17.53
C THR A 138 3.92 14.14 17.66
N LYS A 139 4.23 15.42 17.86
CA LYS A 139 3.24 16.51 17.87
C LYS A 139 2.71 16.81 16.48
N GLU A 140 3.60 16.92 15.49
CA GLU A 140 3.26 17.24 14.09
C GLU A 140 2.34 16.18 13.48
N LEU A 141 2.65 14.91 13.71
CA LEU A 141 1.93 13.76 13.16
C LEU A 141 0.76 13.28 14.05
N ASN A 142 0.56 13.94 15.21
CA ASN A 142 -0.43 13.52 16.22
C ASN A 142 -0.36 12.01 16.52
N THR A 143 0.86 11.53 16.79
CA THR A 143 1.21 10.11 16.90
C THR A 143 0.62 9.49 18.15
N ASP A 144 -0.06 8.35 18.00
CA ASP A 144 -0.44 7.51 19.14
C ASP A 144 0.78 6.67 19.58
N ILE A 145 1.40 7.10 20.67
CA ILE A 145 2.57 6.42 21.26
C ILE A 145 2.28 5.00 21.80
N LYS A 146 0.99 4.66 21.96
CA LYS A 146 0.56 3.31 22.36
C LYS A 146 0.43 2.36 21.18
N ASP A 147 0.35 2.91 19.98
CA ASP A 147 0.35 2.11 18.75
C ASP A 147 1.79 1.95 18.21
N PRO A 148 2.37 0.74 18.26
CA PRO A 148 3.73 0.51 17.78
C PRO A 148 3.94 0.86 16.29
N ARG A 149 2.89 0.80 15.46
CA ARG A 149 2.99 1.16 14.04
C ARG A 149 3.11 2.67 13.86
N SER A 150 2.33 3.45 14.59
CA SER A 150 2.45 4.92 14.59
C SER A 150 3.82 5.38 15.10
N VAL A 151 4.36 4.70 16.11
CA VAL A 151 5.73 4.94 16.60
C VAL A 151 6.78 4.59 15.54
N LEU A 152 6.58 3.49 14.79
CA LEU A 152 7.46 3.08 13.69
C LEU A 152 7.53 4.15 12.60
N ASP A 153 6.39 4.73 12.22
CA ASP A 153 6.34 5.76 11.18
C ASP A 153 7.20 6.97 11.56
N VAL A 154 7.10 7.44 12.81
CA VAL A 154 7.95 8.53 13.33
C VAL A 154 9.42 8.11 13.32
N ALA A 155 9.74 6.91 13.78
CA ALA A 155 11.12 6.41 13.81
C ALA A 155 11.73 6.28 12.40
N MET A 156 10.94 5.89 11.39
CA MET A 156 11.39 5.85 9.99
C MET A 156 11.69 7.25 9.45
N VAL A 157 10.82 8.24 9.73
CA VAL A 157 11.08 9.63 9.34
C VAL A 157 12.34 10.18 10.00
N MET A 158 12.58 9.84 11.27
CA MET A 158 13.83 10.19 11.97
C MET A 158 15.05 9.54 11.31
N ALA A 159 14.98 8.25 10.94
CA ALA A 159 16.07 7.54 10.28
C ALA A 159 16.38 8.08 8.87
N GLU A 160 15.41 8.65 8.18
CA GLU A 160 15.61 9.32 6.90
C GLU A 160 16.29 10.68 7.03
N ARG A 161 16.03 11.38 8.14
CA ARG A 161 16.67 12.68 8.44
C ARG A 161 18.09 12.53 8.99
N GLU A 162 18.31 11.53 9.83
CA GLU A 162 19.58 11.24 10.50
C GLU A 162 20.31 10.07 9.84
N THR A 163 20.94 10.32 8.71
CA THR A 163 21.59 9.28 7.89
C THR A 163 22.77 8.56 8.56
N SER A 164 23.30 9.11 9.66
CA SER A 164 24.36 8.48 10.48
C SER A 164 23.84 7.36 11.38
N LEU A 165 22.53 7.35 11.67
CA LEU A 165 21.86 6.39 12.54
C LEU A 165 20.90 5.52 11.72
N ASN A 166 20.82 4.25 12.09
CA ASN A 166 19.88 3.35 11.45
C ASN A 166 18.59 3.20 12.28
N LEU A 167 17.54 2.72 11.63
CA LEU A 167 16.23 2.58 12.27
C LEU A 167 16.25 1.75 13.55
N SER A 168 17.08 0.70 13.65
CA SER A 168 17.16 -0.13 14.87
C SER A 168 17.74 0.62 16.07
N MET A 169 18.68 1.54 15.84
CA MET A 169 19.24 2.38 16.90
C MET A 169 18.21 3.38 17.40
N ILE A 170 17.53 4.05 16.45
CA ILE A 170 16.46 5.02 16.75
C ILE A 170 15.30 4.33 17.47
N TRP A 171 14.87 3.17 16.98
CA TRP A 171 13.82 2.37 17.61
C TRP A 171 14.17 2.01 19.05
N SER A 172 15.40 1.56 19.29
CA SER A 172 15.85 1.24 20.66
C SER A 172 15.81 2.47 21.60
N ALA A 173 16.19 3.64 21.12
CA ALA A 173 16.10 4.89 21.87
C ALA A 173 14.65 5.28 22.17
N THR A 174 13.78 5.28 21.13
CA THR A 174 12.36 5.62 21.28
C THR A 174 11.63 4.68 22.24
N GLN A 175 11.87 3.36 22.14
CA GLN A 175 11.31 2.38 23.07
C GLN A 175 11.80 2.61 24.51
N SER A 176 13.06 3.00 24.69
CA SER A 176 13.59 3.36 26.02
C SER A 176 12.87 4.56 26.62
N TRP A 177 12.60 5.59 25.83
CA TRP A 177 11.89 6.79 26.28
C TRP A 177 10.44 6.52 26.64
N ILE A 178 9.74 5.72 25.82
CA ILE A 178 8.35 5.32 26.08
C ILE A 178 8.27 4.50 27.39
N ASN A 179 9.18 3.53 27.57
CA ASN A 179 9.19 2.68 28.76
C ASN A 179 9.57 3.43 30.05
N GLN A 180 10.20 4.60 29.95
CA GLN A 180 10.56 5.45 31.09
C GLN A 180 9.52 6.55 31.35
N ASP A 181 8.37 6.52 30.68
CA ASP A 181 7.31 7.53 30.76
C ASP A 181 7.83 8.98 30.55
N LEU A 182 8.83 9.15 29.69
CA LEU A 182 9.41 10.45 29.37
C LEU A 182 8.60 11.21 28.31
N VAL A 183 7.56 10.59 27.76
CA VAL A 183 6.79 11.10 26.59
C VAL A 183 5.33 11.33 26.97
#